data_90e475597d234c347e246fb9cd716c3e
#
_entry.id   90e475597d234c347e246fb9cd716c3e
#
_cell.length_a   1.000
_cell.length_b   1.000
_cell.length_c   1.000
_cell.angle_alpha   90.00
_cell.angle_beta   90.00
_cell.angle_gamma   90.00
#
_symmetry.space_group_name_H-M   'P 1'
#
loop_
_entity.id
_entity.type
_entity.pdbx_description
1 polymer ?
#
loop_
_entity_poly.entity_id
_entity_poly.type
_entity_poly.pdbx_seq_one_letter_code
_entity_poly.pdbx_strand_id
1 'polypeptide(L)'
;MDSQPTSKVLKTGFLKKRSKYLHLWKTRFCILTNKHLFAFTGIEKDADCTMTLLLENCIETKKAENELRKEFTFSVNTNNLIYYFQAENEKEQNDWVTLIDNQLNHQIIEKF
;
A
#
# COMPACT_ATOMS: atom_id res chain seq x y z
N MET A 1 -16.42 -26.53 7.59
CA MET A 1 -15.97 -26.04 7.38
C MET A 1 -15.25 -25.29 6.90
N ASP A 2 -15.24 -24.73 6.72
CA ASP A 2 -14.59 -24.21 5.95
C ASP A 2 -13.61 -23.43 6.35
N SER A 3 -12.64 -23.65 6.37
CA SER A 3 -11.46 -22.97 6.77
C SER A 3 -10.93 -22.10 5.70
N GLN A 4 -11.81 -21.27 5.16
CA GLN A 4 -11.34 -20.25 4.23
C GLN A 4 -10.44 -19.30 4.99
N PRO A 5 -9.19 -19.13 4.55
CA PRO A 5 -8.36 -18.09 5.14
C PRO A 5 -9.01 -16.77 4.84
N THR A 6 -9.53 -16.15 5.86
CA THR A 6 -10.12 -14.82 5.72
C THR A 6 -8.98 -13.79 5.66
N SER A 7 -9.16 -12.81 4.81
CA SER A 7 -8.24 -11.67 4.79
C SER A 7 -8.37 -10.91 6.09
N LYS A 8 -7.25 -10.58 6.69
CA LYS A 8 -7.22 -9.83 7.93
C LYS A 8 -6.79 -8.40 7.63
N VAL A 9 -7.59 -7.45 8.06
CA VAL A 9 -7.24 -6.04 7.91
C VAL A 9 -6.16 -5.69 8.92
N LEU A 10 -5.05 -5.18 8.44
CA LEU A 10 -3.91 -4.81 9.27
C LEU A 10 -3.83 -3.32 9.53
N LYS A 11 -4.25 -2.50 8.56
CA LYS A 11 -4.23 -1.06 8.72
C LYS A 11 -5.17 -0.42 7.72
N THR A 12 -5.81 0.66 8.14
CA THR A 12 -6.58 1.52 7.26
C THR A 12 -6.16 2.97 7.50
N GLY A 13 -6.32 3.80 6.49
CA GLY A 13 -6.04 5.22 6.64
C GLY A 13 -5.98 5.93 5.31
N PHE A 14 -5.91 7.25 5.39
CA PHE A 14 -5.80 8.07 4.19
C PHE A 14 -4.34 8.24 3.82
N LEU A 15 -4.06 8.08 2.53
CA LEU A 15 -2.77 8.36 1.94
C LEU A 15 -3.02 9.19 0.69
N LYS A 16 -2.03 9.97 0.28
CA LYS A 16 -2.04 10.54 -1.05
C LYS A 16 -1.32 9.56 -1.96
N LYS A 17 -1.93 9.25 -3.09
CA LYS A 17 -1.37 8.32 -4.07
C LYS A 17 -1.06 9.09 -5.35
N ARG A 18 0.15 8.89 -5.88
CA ARG A 18 0.56 9.53 -7.12
C ARG A 18 -0.05 8.80 -8.32
N SER A 19 -0.69 9.53 -9.21
CA SER A 19 -1.26 8.94 -10.41
C SER A 19 -0.16 8.44 -11.33
N LYS A 20 -0.48 7.39 -12.10
CA LYS A 20 0.49 6.67 -12.90
C LYS A 20 1.11 7.52 -14.01
N TYR A 21 0.29 8.30 -14.71
CA TYR A 21 0.75 9.03 -15.89
C TYR A 21 0.95 10.52 -15.66
N LEU A 22 0.06 11.15 -14.93
CA LEU A 22 0.10 12.58 -14.73
C LEU A 22 0.88 13.02 -13.51
N HIS A 23 1.29 12.07 -12.69
CA HIS A 23 2.02 12.31 -11.45
C HIS A 23 1.27 13.26 -10.50
N LEU A 24 -0.06 13.19 -10.51
CA LEU A 24 -0.90 13.97 -9.61
C LEU A 24 -1.11 13.20 -8.33
N TRP A 25 -1.08 13.90 -7.20
CA TRP A 25 -1.30 13.28 -5.89
C TRP A 25 -2.76 13.45 -5.51
N LYS A 26 -3.43 12.34 -5.25
CA LYS A 26 -4.84 12.34 -4.86
C LYS A 26 -5.02 11.56 -3.58
N THR A 27 -5.85 12.11 -2.69
CA THR A 27 -6.16 11.45 -1.43
C THR A 27 -6.98 10.19 -1.70
N ARG A 28 -6.58 9.09 -1.06
CA ARG A 28 -7.25 7.80 -1.18
C ARG A 28 -7.37 7.17 0.19
N PHE A 29 -8.48 6.50 0.44
CA PHE A 29 -8.62 5.68 1.64
C PHE A 29 -8.03 4.32 1.33
N CYS A 30 -6.99 3.94 2.06
CA CYS A 30 -6.25 2.72 1.80
C CYS A 30 -6.53 1.68 2.86
N ILE A 31 -6.59 0.42 2.44
CA ILE A 31 -6.79 -0.72 3.32
C ILE A 31 -5.70 -1.73 3.02
N LEU A 32 -4.91 -2.05 4.04
CA LEU A 32 -3.90 -3.10 3.95
C LEU A 32 -4.43 -4.34 4.65
N THR A 33 -4.41 -5.45 3.93
CA THR A 33 -4.70 -6.76 4.51
C THR A 33 -3.43 -7.61 4.45
N ASN A 34 -3.51 -8.83 4.94
CA ASN A 34 -2.39 -9.76 4.84
C ASN A 34 -2.12 -10.21 3.39
N LYS A 35 -3.00 -9.87 2.45
CA LYS A 35 -2.86 -10.29 1.05
C LYS A 35 -2.86 -9.15 0.05
N HIS A 36 -3.51 -8.04 0.38
CA HIS A 36 -3.73 -6.95 -0.58
C HIS A 36 -3.51 -5.59 0.02
N LEU A 37 -3.19 -4.65 -0.85
CA LEU A 37 -3.27 -3.23 -0.54
C LEU A 37 -4.30 -2.64 -1.50
N PHE A 38 -5.37 -2.07 -0.94
CA PHE A 38 -6.44 -1.46 -1.71
C PHE A 38 -6.40 0.05 -1.55
N ALA A 39 -6.85 0.76 -2.58
CA ALA A 39 -7.08 2.21 -2.50
C ALA A 39 -8.48 2.51 -3.03
N PHE A 40 -9.21 3.33 -2.29
CA PHE A 40 -10.57 3.74 -2.61
C PHE A 40 -10.65 5.26 -2.70
N THR A 41 -11.65 5.76 -3.43
CA THR A 41 -11.87 7.20 -3.54
C THR A 41 -12.23 7.85 -2.21
N GLY A 42 -12.78 7.09 -1.27
CA GLY A 42 -13.15 7.58 0.05
C GLY A 42 -13.66 6.44 0.92
N ILE A 43 -14.29 6.81 2.03
CA ILE A 43 -14.82 5.84 2.99
C ILE A 43 -16.31 5.56 2.79
N GLU A 44 -16.93 6.22 1.84
CA GLU A 44 -18.36 6.08 1.58
C GLU A 44 -18.65 4.67 1.09
N LYS A 45 -19.88 4.21 1.35
CA LYS A 45 -20.29 2.86 0.98
C LYS A 45 -20.16 2.60 -0.53
N ASP A 46 -20.38 3.64 -1.32
CA ASP A 46 -20.32 3.56 -2.78
C ASP A 46 -18.98 4.06 -3.35
N ALA A 47 -17.98 4.20 -2.52
CA ALA A 47 -16.66 4.62 -3.00
C ALA A 47 -16.09 3.60 -3.99
N ASP A 48 -15.43 4.12 -5.02
CA ASP A 48 -14.80 3.28 -6.04
C ASP A 48 -13.45 2.75 -5.55
N CYS A 49 -13.17 1.50 -5.86
CA CYS A 49 -11.84 0.94 -5.67
C CYS A 49 -10.98 1.32 -6.87
N THR A 50 -9.95 2.12 -6.63
CA THR A 50 -9.08 2.62 -7.69
C THR A 50 -7.78 1.83 -7.84
N MET A 51 -7.45 0.99 -6.87
CA MET A 51 -6.26 0.15 -6.93
C MET A 51 -6.49 -1.11 -6.11
N THR A 52 -6.16 -2.25 -6.69
CA THR A 52 -6.08 -3.53 -5.98
C THR A 52 -4.70 -4.09 -6.25
N LEU A 53 -3.88 -4.18 -5.21
CA LEU A 53 -2.52 -4.63 -5.35
C LEU A 53 -2.33 -5.91 -4.54
N LEU A 54 -2.04 -7.00 -5.23
CA LEU A 54 -1.77 -8.29 -4.58
C LEU A 54 -0.34 -8.28 -4.05
N LEU A 55 -0.17 -8.45 -2.76
CA LEU A 55 1.16 -8.36 -2.13
C LEU A 55 2.13 -9.42 -2.65
N GLU A 56 1.61 -10.56 -3.09
CA GLU A 56 2.42 -11.61 -3.69
C GLU A 56 3.20 -11.11 -4.91
N ASN A 57 2.68 -10.09 -5.59
CA ASN A 57 3.32 -9.51 -6.76
C ASN A 57 4.25 -8.35 -6.44
N CYS A 58 4.35 -7.99 -5.16
CA CYS A 58 5.22 -6.90 -4.72
C CYS A 58 6.59 -7.42 -4.35
N ILE A 59 7.60 -6.63 -4.67
CA ILE A 59 8.99 -7.00 -4.42
C ILE A 59 9.55 -6.28 -3.21
N GLU A 60 9.20 -5.01 -3.07
CA GLU A 60 9.86 -4.15 -2.11
C GLU A 60 8.99 -2.95 -1.76
N THR A 61 9.10 -2.50 -0.52
CA THR A 61 8.56 -1.22 -0.09
C THR A 61 9.67 -0.48 0.65
N LYS A 62 9.76 0.83 0.45
CA LYS A 62 10.77 1.65 1.10
C LYS A 62 10.40 3.11 1.07
N LYS A 63 11.03 3.90 1.93
CA LYS A 63 10.87 5.35 1.91
C LYS A 63 11.40 5.91 0.59
N ALA A 64 10.74 6.96 0.10
CA ALA A 64 11.03 7.52 -1.21
C ALA A 64 11.29 9.03 -1.18
N GLU A 65 11.60 9.58 -0.02
CA GLU A 65 11.78 11.02 0.16
C GLU A 65 12.93 11.57 -0.67
N ASN A 66 14.01 10.81 -0.75
CA ASN A 66 15.18 11.27 -1.50
C ASN A 66 14.92 11.33 -3.00
N GLU A 67 14.26 10.32 -3.54
CA GLU A 67 14.01 10.26 -4.99
C GLU A 67 12.90 11.20 -5.42
N LEU A 68 11.87 11.39 -4.59
CA LEU A 68 10.73 12.23 -4.93
C LEU A 68 10.87 13.67 -4.42
N ARG A 69 11.79 13.93 -3.49
CA ARG A 69 11.96 15.22 -2.82
C ARG A 69 10.64 15.69 -2.22
N LYS A 70 9.96 14.76 -1.54
CA LYS A 70 8.65 15.01 -0.94
C LYS A 70 8.57 14.25 0.38
N GLU A 71 8.15 14.96 1.43
CA GLU A 71 8.11 14.39 2.78
C GLU A 71 7.14 13.22 2.91
N PHE A 72 7.48 12.29 3.76
CA PHE A 72 6.64 11.18 4.21
C PHE A 72 6.18 10.27 3.07
N THR A 73 6.95 10.22 1.99
CA THR A 73 6.64 9.38 0.85
C THR A 73 7.28 8.01 0.95
N PHE A 74 6.63 7.04 0.34
CA PHE A 74 7.18 5.69 0.24
C PHE A 74 6.71 5.05 -1.06
N SER A 75 7.40 4.00 -1.46
CA SER A 75 7.09 3.27 -2.67
C SER A 75 6.68 1.85 -2.35
N VAL A 76 5.86 1.28 -3.22
CA VAL A 76 5.59 -0.16 -3.25
C VAL A 76 5.91 -0.61 -4.67
N ASN A 77 6.94 -1.42 -4.78
CA ASN A 77 7.51 -1.82 -6.06
C ASN A 77 7.02 -3.19 -6.47
N THR A 78 6.52 -3.28 -7.70
CA THR A 78 6.18 -4.56 -8.31
C THR A 78 7.17 -4.78 -9.46
N ASN A 79 7.09 -5.94 -10.13
CA ASN A 79 7.97 -6.19 -11.27
C ASN A 79 7.79 -5.18 -12.41
N ASN A 80 6.58 -4.65 -12.55
CA ASN A 80 6.24 -3.84 -13.71
C ASN A 80 6.04 -2.36 -13.40
N LEU A 81 5.80 -2.01 -12.14
CA LEU A 81 5.34 -0.69 -11.80
C LEU A 81 5.70 -0.35 -10.37
N ILE A 82 6.03 0.91 -10.14
CA ILE A 82 6.27 1.42 -8.79
C ILE A 82 5.10 2.33 -8.42
N TYR A 83 4.48 2.04 -7.29
CA TYR A 83 3.41 2.87 -6.74
C TYR A 83 4.01 3.77 -5.68
N TYR A 84 3.60 5.05 -5.67
CA TYR A 84 4.09 6.01 -4.69
C TYR A 84 2.95 6.55 -3.86
N PHE A 85 3.21 6.67 -2.57
CA PHE A 85 2.23 7.15 -1.59
C PHE A 85 2.88 8.20 -0.70
N GLN A 86 2.06 9.07 -0.15
CA GLN A 86 2.50 10.04 0.86
C GLN A 86 1.62 9.93 2.08
N ALA A 87 2.25 9.74 3.22
CA ALA A 87 1.56 9.70 4.50
C ALA A 87 1.44 11.11 5.09
N GLU A 88 0.64 11.23 6.13
CA GLU A 88 0.39 12.50 6.79
C GLU A 88 1.58 12.98 7.61
N ASN A 89 2.32 12.04 8.18
CA ASN A 89 3.46 12.33 9.04
C ASN A 89 4.42 11.14 9.05
N GLU A 90 5.54 11.32 9.74
CA GLU A 90 6.59 10.28 9.79
C GLU A 90 6.11 9.00 10.47
N LYS A 91 5.30 9.12 11.52
CA LYS A 91 4.78 7.94 12.20
C LYS A 91 3.92 7.10 11.27
N GLU A 92 3.01 7.73 10.54
CA GLU A 92 2.16 7.03 9.59
C GLU A 92 2.98 6.43 8.46
N GLN A 93 3.96 7.15 7.95
CA GLN A 93 4.89 6.64 6.93
C GLN A 93 5.56 5.36 7.43
N ASN A 94 6.14 5.42 8.63
CA ASN A 94 6.84 4.27 9.21
C ASN A 94 5.90 3.09 9.42
N ASP A 95 4.68 3.35 9.91
CA ASP A 95 3.72 2.29 10.17
C ASP A 95 3.34 1.56 8.87
N TRP A 96 3.03 2.31 7.81
CA TRP A 96 2.68 1.71 6.52
C TRP A 96 3.84 0.90 5.95
N VAL A 97 5.04 1.48 5.92
CA VAL A 97 6.21 0.80 5.36
C VAL A 97 6.51 -0.47 6.14
N THR A 98 6.50 -0.39 7.47
CA THR A 98 6.81 -1.55 8.32
C THR A 98 5.78 -2.67 8.13
N LEU A 99 4.50 -2.32 8.12
CA LEU A 99 3.46 -3.34 7.98
C LEU A 99 3.47 -3.98 6.59
N ILE A 100 3.66 -3.19 5.55
CA ILE A 100 3.76 -3.74 4.19
C ILE A 100 4.99 -4.63 4.09
N ASP A 101 6.13 -4.15 4.54
CA ASP A 101 7.38 -4.91 4.47
C ASP A 101 7.27 -6.25 5.19
N ASN A 102 6.64 -6.27 6.35
CA ASN A 102 6.42 -7.51 7.10
C ASN A 102 5.59 -8.51 6.28
N GLN A 103 4.61 -8.04 5.54
CA GLN A 103 3.78 -8.92 4.72
C GLN A 103 4.57 -9.47 3.53
N LEU A 104 5.42 -8.66 2.92
CA LEU A 104 6.26 -9.12 1.81
C LEU A 104 7.23 -10.19 2.27
N ASN A 105 7.85 -10.00 3.42
CA ASN A 105 8.77 -10.98 3.99
C ASN A 105 8.05 -12.29 4.34
N HIS A 106 6.84 -12.19 4.85
CA HIS A 106 6.03 -13.37 5.17
C HIS A 106 5.69 -14.16 3.90
N GLN A 107 5.35 -13.48 2.81
CA GLN A 107 5.07 -14.13 1.53
C GLN A 107 6.30 -14.88 1.01
N ILE A 108 7.47 -14.29 1.15
CA ILE A 108 8.72 -14.91 0.71
C ILE A 108 8.98 -16.19 1.50
N ILE A 109 8.82 -16.15 2.81
CA ILE A 109 9.03 -17.32 3.68
C ILE A 109 8.07 -18.45 3.32
N GLU A 110 6.83 -18.14 3.04
CA GLU A 110 5.84 -19.15 2.69
C GLU A 110 6.15 -19.88 1.40
N LYS A 111 6.97 -19.32 0.54
CA LYS A 111 7.37 -19.96 -0.73
C LYS A 111 8.42 -21.03 -0.54
N PHE A 112 9.02 -21.08 0.61
CA PHE A 112 10.03 -22.05 0.95
C PHE A 112 9.52 -23.05 1.97
#